data_bfac7fb6f36fcfdb68ab9a6a41cdcada
#
_entry.id   bfac7fb6f36fcfdb68ab9a6a41cdcada
#
_cell.length_a   1.000
_cell.length_b   1.000
_cell.length_c   1.000
_cell.angle_alpha   90.00
_cell.angle_beta   90.00
_cell.angle_gamma   90.00
#
_symmetry.space_group_name_H-M   'P 1'
#
loop_
_entity.id
_entity.type
_entity.pdbx_description
1 polymer ?
#
loop_
_entity_poly.entity_id
_entity_poly.type
_entity_poly.pdbx_seq_one_letter_code
_entity_poly.pdbx_strand_id
1 'polypeptide(L)'
;MKLLSAVVLSSLVALSGTALAETGNPTVSKKSVSYRCQQGKRINVTYGFNKQGLPNYAVARIDGRNRTMDINLDRSDNVDTFFIDEGGYTLGTSAMSTKTYRKQPIMITSPKDEILFKSCTPR
;
A
#
# COMPACT_ATOMS: atom_id res chain seq x y z
N MET A 1 -47.63 -5.80 -0.59
CA MET A 1 -47.25 -5.84 -0.54
C MET A 1 -46.66 -5.70 -0.59
N LYS A 2 -46.28 -5.75 -0.44
CA LYS A 2 -45.56 -5.60 -0.46
C LYS A 2 -44.65 -5.43 -0.45
N LEU A 3 -44.29 -5.32 -0.38
CA LEU A 3 -43.37 -5.17 -0.35
C LEU A 3 -42.61 -5.04 -0.18
N LEU A 4 -42.41 -5.02 -0.15
CA LEU A 4 -41.58 -4.93 0.01
C LEU A 4 -40.83 -4.82 0.10
N SER A 5 -40.82 -4.88 0.11
CA SER A 5 -40.01 -4.85 0.24
C SER A 5 -39.19 -4.71 0.16
N ALA A 6 -39.05 -4.61 0.06
CA ALA A 6 -38.16 -4.58 0.03
C ALA A 6 -37.27 -4.37 0.00
N VAL A 7 -37.05 -4.21 0.00
CA VAL A 7 -36.13 -4.14 0.13
C VAL A 7 -35.32 -4.17 0.22
N VAL A 8 -35.26 -4.24 0.22
CA VAL A 8 -34.40 -4.45 0.38
C VAL A 8 -33.62 -4.31 0.16
N LEU A 9 -33.35 -4.18 -0.08
CA LEU A 9 -32.51 -4.20 -0.26
C LEU A 9 -31.74 -3.97 -0.25
N SER A 10 -31.65 -3.90 -0.26
CA SER A 10 -30.87 -3.82 -0.22
C SER A 10 -30.10 -3.66 -0.15
N SER A 11 -29.96 -3.53 -0.14
CA SER A 11 -29.20 -3.43 -0.01
C SER A 11 -28.41 -3.46 0.02
N LEU A 12 -28.15 -3.46 -0.18
CA LEU A 12 -27.42 -3.60 -0.15
C LEU A 12 -26.71 -3.44 -0.19
N VAL A 13 -26.60 -3.39 -0.30
CA VAL A 13 -25.97 -3.45 -0.29
C VAL A 13 -25.24 -3.09 -0.43
N ALA A 14 -25.09 -2.81 -0.59
CA ALA A 14 -24.46 -2.67 -0.66
C ALA A 14 -23.84 -2.46 -0.55
N LEU A 15 -23.72 -2.32 -0.61
CA LEU A 15 -23.19 -2.38 -0.40
C LEU A 15 -22.58 -2.55 -0.01
N SER A 16 -23.01 -1.82 0.08
CA SER A 16 -22.06 -2.28 0.93
C SER A 16 -20.83 -2.90 0.29
N GLY A 17 -20.74 -3.15 -0.76
CA GLY A 17 -19.63 -3.78 -1.41
C GLY A 17 -18.37 -2.96 -1.44
N THR A 18 -18.45 -1.69 -1.22
CA THR A 18 -17.30 -0.81 -1.32
C THR A 18 -16.20 -1.15 -0.33
N ALA A 19 -16.55 -1.74 0.80
CA ALA A 19 -15.57 -2.03 1.83
C ALA A 19 -14.90 -3.38 1.64
N LEU A 20 -15.23 -4.11 0.59
CA LEU A 20 -14.75 -5.48 0.46
C LEU A 20 -13.25 -5.61 0.46
N ALA A 21 -12.54 -4.68 -0.18
CA ALA A 21 -11.09 -4.76 -0.26
C ALA A 21 -10.43 -4.66 1.11
N GLU A 22 -11.08 -3.98 2.05
CA GLU A 22 -10.52 -3.77 3.37
C GLU A 22 -11.26 -4.52 4.46
N THR A 23 -12.14 -5.44 4.09
CA THR A 23 -13.01 -6.08 5.04
C THR A 23 -12.30 -6.71 6.21
N GLY A 24 -11.22 -7.42 5.95
CA GLY A 24 -10.50 -8.11 7.01
C GLY A 24 -9.59 -7.20 7.83
N ASN A 25 -8.98 -6.22 7.17
CA ASN A 25 -7.96 -5.39 7.82
C ASN A 25 -8.02 -3.97 7.30
N PRO A 26 -9.03 -3.20 7.71
CA PRO A 26 -9.13 -1.83 7.23
C PRO A 26 -7.98 -0.96 7.74
N THR A 27 -7.62 0.02 6.93
CA THR A 27 -6.59 0.99 7.29
C THR A 27 -7.11 1.93 8.36
N VAL A 28 -6.35 2.07 9.45
CA VAL A 28 -6.73 2.95 10.56
C VAL A 28 -5.75 4.10 10.76
N SER A 29 -4.57 4.04 10.15
CA SER A 29 -3.62 5.15 10.25
C SER A 29 -2.80 5.26 8.99
N LYS A 30 -2.28 6.46 8.72
CA LYS A 30 -1.42 6.74 7.58
C LYS A 30 -0.16 7.41 8.06
N LYS A 31 0.98 7.01 7.51
CA LYS A 31 2.28 7.57 7.86
C LYS A 31 3.05 7.88 6.58
N SER A 32 3.67 9.04 6.52
CA SER A 32 4.45 9.45 5.37
C SER A 32 5.93 9.49 5.71
N VAL A 33 6.75 9.07 4.76
CA VAL A 33 8.20 9.05 4.92
C VAL A 33 8.83 9.68 3.69
N SER A 34 9.79 10.57 3.91
CA SER A 34 10.62 11.11 2.84
C SER A 34 11.89 10.30 2.76
N TYR A 35 12.25 9.88 1.56
CA TYR A 35 13.45 9.07 1.35
C TYR A 35 14.44 9.80 0.48
N ARG A 36 15.72 9.56 0.75
CA ARG A 36 16.81 9.97 -0.12
C ARG A 36 17.39 8.71 -0.75
N CYS A 37 17.45 8.71 -2.07
CA CYS A 37 17.88 7.56 -2.86
C CYS A 37 19.21 7.83 -3.53
N GLN A 38 19.74 6.81 -4.21
CA GLN A 38 20.97 6.97 -4.96
C GLN A 38 20.81 8.04 -6.04
N GLN A 39 21.93 8.66 -6.41
CA GLN A 39 21.99 9.67 -7.47
C GLN A 39 21.19 10.92 -7.14
N GLY A 40 21.02 11.21 -5.84
CA GLY A 40 20.32 12.41 -5.43
C GLY A 40 18.83 12.39 -5.61
N LYS A 41 18.26 11.26 -5.97
CA LYS A 41 16.82 11.14 -6.11
C LYS A 41 16.13 11.16 -4.76
N ARG A 42 14.89 11.64 -4.74
CA ARG A 42 14.08 11.70 -3.53
C ARG A 42 12.68 11.22 -3.86
N ILE A 43 12.03 10.62 -2.88
CA ILE A 43 10.66 10.19 -3.04
C ILE A 43 9.97 10.20 -1.68
N ASN A 44 8.69 10.57 -1.70
CA ASN A 44 7.85 10.52 -0.51
C ASN A 44 6.88 9.37 -0.67
N VAL A 45 6.73 8.58 0.37
CA VAL A 45 5.82 7.44 0.36
C VAL A 45 4.89 7.53 1.55
N THR A 46 3.61 7.32 1.32
CA THR A 46 2.61 7.26 2.38
C THR A 46 2.16 5.81 2.52
N TYR A 47 2.25 5.30 3.74
CA TYR A 47 1.84 3.93 4.05
C TYR A 47 0.53 3.95 4.82
N GLY A 48 -0.37 3.03 4.48
CA GLY A 48 -1.58 2.82 5.26
C GLY A 48 -1.40 1.59 6.13
N PHE A 49 -1.72 1.70 7.42
CA PHE A 49 -1.56 0.60 8.38
C PHE A 49 -2.91 0.20 8.96
N ASN A 50 -3.05 -1.08 9.21
CA ASN A 50 -4.25 -1.62 9.84
C ASN A 50 -4.17 -1.51 11.36
N LYS A 51 -5.20 -2.00 12.04
CA LYS A 51 -5.31 -1.92 13.50
C LYS A 51 -4.16 -2.64 14.21
N GLN A 52 -3.60 -3.64 13.58
CA GLN A 52 -2.48 -4.40 14.15
C GLN A 52 -1.13 -3.74 13.89
N GLY A 53 -1.11 -2.63 13.20
CA GLY A 53 0.13 -1.94 12.88
C GLY A 53 0.87 -2.51 11.69
N LEU A 54 0.19 -3.30 10.86
CA LEU A 54 0.78 -3.88 9.66
C LEU A 54 0.34 -3.11 8.43
N PRO A 55 1.19 -3.05 7.39
CA PRO A 55 0.88 -2.22 6.24
C PRO A 55 -0.14 -2.86 5.31
N ASN A 56 -1.03 -2.04 4.77
CA ASN A 56 -1.99 -2.45 3.75
C ASN A 56 -1.56 -1.98 2.36
N TYR A 57 -0.95 -0.79 2.27
CA TYR A 57 -0.60 -0.23 0.98
C TYR A 57 0.48 0.84 1.14
N ALA A 58 1.08 1.20 0.02
CA ALA A 58 2.01 2.31 -0.09
C ALA A 58 1.58 3.18 -1.27
N VAL A 59 1.64 4.49 -1.10
CA VAL A 59 1.36 5.42 -2.19
C VAL A 59 2.60 6.26 -2.45
N ALA A 60 3.01 6.34 -3.71
CA ALA A 60 4.14 7.15 -4.11
C ALA A 60 3.88 7.74 -5.49
N ARG A 61 4.50 8.89 -5.76
CA ARG A 61 4.41 9.50 -7.07
C ARG A 61 5.56 8.98 -7.93
N ILE A 62 5.22 8.18 -8.91
CA ILE A 62 6.19 7.52 -9.78
C ILE A 62 5.80 7.79 -11.23
N ASP A 63 6.77 8.25 -12.03
CA ASP A 63 6.53 8.58 -13.43
C ASP A 63 5.37 9.56 -13.60
N GLY A 64 5.34 10.58 -12.72
CA GLY A 64 4.39 11.67 -12.82
C GLY A 64 2.97 11.36 -12.33
N ARG A 65 2.76 10.20 -11.72
CA ARG A 65 1.43 9.81 -11.24
C ARG A 65 1.51 9.25 -9.84
N ASN A 66 0.46 9.50 -9.06
CA ASN A 66 0.34 8.86 -7.76
C ASN A 66 -0.07 7.41 -7.99
N ARG A 67 0.73 6.49 -7.45
CA ARG A 67 0.48 5.07 -7.60
C ARG A 67 0.22 4.46 -6.24
N THR A 68 -0.92 3.79 -6.13
CA THR A 68 -1.26 3.05 -4.93
C THR A 68 -0.86 1.60 -5.14
N MET A 69 0.09 1.16 -4.32
CA MET A 69 0.62 -0.20 -4.40
C MET A 69 0.12 -0.96 -3.19
N ASP A 70 -0.70 -1.97 -3.41
CA ASP A 70 -1.25 -2.77 -2.32
C ASP A 70 -0.22 -3.77 -1.83
N ILE A 71 -0.33 -4.15 -0.56
CA ILE A 71 0.54 -5.19 -0.01
C ILE A 71 0.41 -6.46 -0.85
N ASN A 72 1.53 -7.02 -1.22
CA ASN A 72 1.54 -8.29 -1.96
C ASN A 72 1.78 -9.41 -0.96
N LEU A 73 0.71 -10.02 -0.51
CA LEU A 73 0.79 -11.06 0.52
C LEU A 73 1.46 -12.33 0.02
N ASP A 74 1.44 -12.56 -1.28
CA ASP A 74 2.10 -13.75 -1.83
C ASP A 74 3.62 -13.67 -1.72
N ARG A 75 4.18 -12.46 -1.71
CA ARG A 75 5.62 -12.27 -1.65
C ARG A 75 6.11 -11.76 -0.31
N SER A 76 5.21 -11.23 0.51
CA SER A 76 5.61 -10.66 1.79
C SER A 76 5.65 -11.74 2.87
N ASP A 77 6.61 -11.63 3.78
CA ASP A 77 6.77 -12.59 4.86
C ASP A 77 7.35 -11.88 6.09
N ASN A 78 7.96 -12.63 7.00
CA ASN A 78 8.52 -12.07 8.22
C ASN A 78 9.82 -11.29 7.99
N VAL A 79 10.37 -11.38 6.80
CA VAL A 79 11.66 -10.75 6.48
C VAL A 79 11.45 -9.58 5.52
N ASP A 80 10.62 -9.76 4.50
CA ASP A 80 10.45 -8.79 3.42
C ASP A 80 9.00 -8.40 3.25
N THR A 81 8.80 -7.14 2.86
CA THR A 81 7.47 -6.60 2.53
C THR A 81 7.51 -6.09 1.10
N PHE A 82 6.52 -6.45 0.31
CA PHE A 82 6.39 -5.99 -1.07
C PHE A 82 5.00 -5.41 -1.30
N PHE A 83 4.97 -4.30 -2.02
CA PHE A 83 3.73 -3.66 -2.47
C PHE A 83 3.76 -3.61 -3.99
N ILE A 84 2.61 -3.83 -4.62
CA ILE A 84 2.55 -3.82 -6.08
C ILE A 84 1.26 -3.14 -6.53
N ASP A 85 1.34 -2.35 -7.62
CA ASP A 85 0.13 -1.75 -8.18
C ASP A 85 -0.36 -2.58 -9.36
N GLU A 86 -1.50 -2.15 -9.93
CA GLU A 86 -2.10 -2.87 -11.04
C GLU A 86 -1.21 -2.91 -12.26
N GLY A 87 -0.40 -1.90 -12.44
CA GLY A 87 0.50 -1.84 -13.58
C GLY A 87 1.78 -2.62 -13.41
N GLY A 88 2.09 -3.05 -12.18
CA GLY A 88 3.29 -3.83 -11.92
C GLY A 88 4.44 -3.07 -11.27
N TYR A 89 4.24 -1.81 -10.89
CA TYR A 89 5.25 -1.10 -10.10
C TYR A 89 5.32 -1.72 -8.71
N THR A 90 6.53 -1.96 -8.23
CA THR A 90 6.74 -2.67 -6.97
C THR A 90 7.64 -1.86 -6.04
N LEU A 91 7.25 -1.79 -4.77
CA LEU A 91 8.08 -1.23 -3.71
C LEU A 91 8.46 -2.38 -2.79
N GLY A 92 9.76 -2.57 -2.58
CA GLY A 92 10.27 -3.62 -1.72
C GLY A 92 11.02 -3.04 -0.53
N THR A 93 10.84 -3.65 0.64
CA THR A 93 11.51 -3.24 1.85
C THR A 93 11.56 -4.43 2.81
N SER A 94 12.20 -4.24 3.97
CA SER A 94 12.18 -5.26 5.01
C SER A 94 10.83 -5.28 5.71
N ALA A 95 10.60 -6.29 6.52
CA ALA A 95 9.33 -6.43 7.25
C ALA A 95 8.99 -5.11 7.96
N MET A 96 7.78 -4.64 7.75
CA MET A 96 7.39 -3.29 8.13
C MET A 96 6.21 -3.29 9.09
N SER A 97 6.26 -2.36 10.03
CA SER A 97 5.14 -2.09 10.94
C SER A 97 5.14 -0.61 11.29
N THR A 98 4.15 -0.18 12.07
CA THR A 98 4.12 1.21 12.55
C THR A 98 5.34 1.53 13.41
N LYS A 99 6.05 0.53 13.91
CA LYS A 99 7.23 0.74 14.74
C LYS A 99 8.52 0.82 13.95
N THR A 100 8.54 0.32 12.72
CA THR A 100 9.77 0.17 11.96
C THR A 100 9.77 0.91 10.62
N TYR A 101 8.66 1.44 10.19
CA TYR A 101 8.53 1.98 8.83
C TYR A 101 9.54 3.09 8.50
N ARG A 102 10.04 3.80 9.51
CA ARG A 102 11.01 4.88 9.29
C ARG A 102 12.45 4.43 9.41
N LYS A 103 12.69 3.15 9.56
CA LYS A 103 14.04 2.66 9.84
C LYS A 103 14.65 1.85 8.73
N GLN A 104 13.91 1.64 7.64
CA GLN A 104 14.33 0.67 6.65
C GLN A 104 14.44 1.30 5.27
N PRO A 105 15.43 0.84 4.48
CA PRO A 105 15.54 1.32 3.11
C PRO A 105 14.46 0.68 2.23
N ILE A 106 14.16 1.35 1.13
CA ILE A 106 13.22 0.82 0.16
C ILE A 106 13.85 0.84 -1.23
N MET A 107 13.25 0.06 -2.13
CA MET A 107 13.60 0.04 -3.53
C MET A 107 12.31 0.00 -4.34
N ILE A 108 12.26 0.74 -5.44
CA ILE A 108 11.09 0.77 -6.31
C ILE A 108 11.51 0.35 -7.70
N THR A 109 10.79 -0.62 -8.27
CA THR A 109 11.04 -1.12 -9.62
C THR A 109 9.84 -0.91 -10.51
N SER A 110 10.11 -0.84 -11.82
CA SER A 110 9.08 -0.70 -12.84
C SER A 110 8.45 -2.06 -13.16
N PRO A 111 7.36 -2.07 -13.94
CA PRO A 111 6.77 -3.33 -14.39
C PRO A 111 7.73 -4.22 -15.18
N LYS A 112 8.79 -3.64 -15.75
CA LYS A 112 9.80 -4.39 -16.50
C LYS A 112 11.01 -4.73 -15.63
N ASP A 113 10.88 -4.62 -14.31
CA ASP A 113 11.95 -4.91 -13.36
C ASP A 113 13.14 -3.96 -13.45
N GLU A 114 12.94 -2.78 -14.02
CA GLU A 114 13.96 -1.75 -13.98
C GLU A 114 13.94 -1.07 -12.61
N ILE A 115 15.11 -0.85 -12.04
CA ILE A 115 15.20 -0.19 -10.74
C ILE A 115 15.07 1.31 -10.95
N LEU A 116 13.99 1.89 -10.42
CA LEU A 116 13.72 3.32 -10.56
C LEU A 116 14.28 4.12 -9.40
N PHE A 117 14.18 3.59 -8.18
CA PHE A 117 14.71 4.20 -6.96
C PHE A 117 15.42 3.13 -6.17
N LYS A 118 16.70 3.37 -5.86
CA LYS A 118 17.55 2.37 -5.24
C LYS A 118 18.19 2.93 -3.98
N SER A 119 18.35 2.06 -2.98
CA SER A 119 19.01 2.43 -1.73
C SER A 119 18.39 3.67 -1.11
N CYS A 120 17.08 3.70 -1.08
CA CYS A 120 16.34 4.83 -0.52
C CYS A 120 16.27 4.69 0.99
N THR A 121 16.83 5.66 1.71
CA THR A 121 16.82 5.64 3.16
C THR A 121 15.97 6.79 3.69
N PRO A 122 15.27 6.57 4.82
CA PRO A 122 14.47 7.64 5.42
C PRO A 122 15.35 8.81 5.82
N ARG A 123 14.82 10.01 5.65
CA ARG A 123 15.51 11.24 5.98
C ARG A 123 15.16 11.71 7.35
#